data_5f6df21a2f2dbb27e1398c19a727423d
#
_entry.id   5f6df21a2f2dbb27e1398c19a727423d
#
_cell.length_a   1.000
_cell.length_b   1.000
_cell.length_c   1.000
_cell.angle_alpha   90.00
_cell.angle_beta   90.00
_cell.angle_gamma   90.00
#
_symmetry.space_group_name_H-M   'P 1'
#
loop_
_entity.id
_entity.type
_entity.pdbx_description
1 polymer ?
#
loop_
_entity_poly.entity_id
_entity_poly.type
_entity_poly.pdbx_seq_one_letter_code
_entity_poly.pdbx_strand_id
1 'polypeptide(L)'
;PRDHVKKDSDYFATQSLWNLINNKNILDVVEKILGKEIMSNPVQNTRIKQPEKKLPKGSIHDGLSGRTPWHQDAAVLNTRGQKLTDMVTVWIPFTKTTKKNGCMITVKKINKIGLLNHVSGYRGQVELKNSELLDDMKHIYLEANIGDVILLHKHSIHCSLPNRSNDFRISADLRYNVAGQPSGREPLPNFYVRSKNKKNLKIKNFKQWLALWEKAKEKCIPRKFAFKYPLPTFKNNKRDLS
;
A
#
# COMPACT_ATOMS: atom_id res chain seq x y z
N PRO A 1 -6.36 4.01 -0.52
CA PRO A 1 -7.49 4.72 -1.12
C PRO A 1 -7.43 4.59 -2.63
N ARG A 2 -8.57 4.35 -3.24
CA ARG A 2 -8.75 4.38 -4.69
C ARG A 2 -8.81 5.84 -5.14
N ASP A 3 -8.83 6.09 -6.44
CA ASP A 3 -8.82 7.46 -7.01
C ASP A 3 -10.05 8.33 -6.62
N HIS A 4 -10.92 7.80 -5.79
CA HIS A 4 -12.11 8.49 -5.28
C HIS A 4 -12.27 8.25 -3.79
N VAL A 5 -12.68 9.27 -3.10
CA VAL A 5 -13.09 9.23 -1.69
C VAL A 5 -14.61 9.43 -1.66
N LYS A 6 -15.33 8.54 -1.00
CA LYS A 6 -16.77 8.72 -0.82
C LYS A 6 -17.00 9.91 0.12
N LYS A 7 -18.06 10.68 -0.10
CA LYS A 7 -18.39 11.84 0.76
C LYS A 7 -18.56 11.48 2.23
N ASP A 8 -19.00 10.26 2.52
CA ASP A 8 -19.22 9.68 3.85
C ASP A 8 -18.01 8.92 4.42
N SER A 9 -16.85 8.99 3.77
CA SER A 9 -15.64 8.25 4.16
C SER A 9 -14.75 9.07 5.10
N ASP A 10 -15.16 9.28 6.33
CA ASP A 10 -14.36 10.02 7.32
C ASP A 10 -13.46 9.12 8.17
N TYR A 11 -13.73 7.84 8.17
CA TYR A 11 -13.13 6.85 9.04
C TYR A 11 -11.65 6.57 8.82
N PHE A 12 -11.06 6.96 7.69
CA PHE A 12 -9.63 6.75 7.44
C PHE A 12 -8.75 7.94 7.83
N ALA A 13 -9.30 9.14 7.99
CA ALA A 13 -8.58 10.32 8.47
C ALA A 13 -8.80 10.49 9.99
N THR A 14 -8.06 9.71 10.79
CA THR A 14 -8.17 9.71 12.24
C THR A 14 -6.93 10.30 12.90
N GLN A 15 -7.07 10.82 14.14
CA GLN A 15 -5.94 11.30 14.94
C GLN A 15 -4.89 10.20 15.17
N SER A 16 -5.33 8.96 15.40
CA SER A 16 -4.42 7.83 15.62
C SER A 16 -3.59 7.52 14.37
N LEU A 17 -4.20 7.55 13.19
CA LEU A 17 -3.48 7.36 11.93
C LEU A 17 -2.52 8.53 11.66
N TRP A 18 -2.93 9.77 11.95
CA TRP A 18 -2.06 10.95 11.89
C TRP A 18 -0.82 10.77 12.77
N ASN A 19 -1.00 10.36 14.03
CA ASN A 19 0.09 10.12 14.98
C ASN A 19 1.03 9.02 14.47
N LEU A 20 0.48 7.95 13.89
CA LEU A 20 1.26 6.85 13.34
C LEU A 20 2.08 7.29 12.12
N ILE A 21 1.50 8.04 11.18
CA ILE A 21 2.18 8.60 10.00
C ILE A 21 3.34 9.52 10.40
N ASN A 22 3.20 10.24 11.50
CA ASN A 22 4.20 11.18 12.02
C ASN A 22 5.08 10.59 13.14
N ASN A 23 5.00 9.28 13.39
CA ASN A 23 5.79 8.64 14.42
C ASN A 23 7.29 8.81 14.15
N LYS A 24 8.01 9.36 15.14
CA LYS A 24 9.44 9.69 15.00
C LYS A 24 10.29 8.48 14.64
N ASN A 25 10.05 7.35 15.29
CA ASN A 25 10.86 6.14 15.09
C ASN A 25 10.67 5.59 13.67
N ILE A 26 9.46 5.62 13.14
CA ILE A 26 9.18 5.24 11.74
C ILE A 26 9.89 6.20 10.79
N LEU A 27 9.75 7.51 11.01
CA LEU A 27 10.34 8.52 10.13
C LEU A 27 11.87 8.51 10.17
N ASP A 28 12.50 8.18 11.29
CA ASP A 28 13.96 8.06 11.40
C ASP A 28 14.50 6.91 10.54
N VAL A 29 13.76 5.80 10.45
CA VAL A 29 14.11 4.67 9.57
C VAL A 29 13.84 5.02 8.11
N VAL A 30 12.69 5.62 7.81
CA VAL A 30 12.33 6.03 6.44
C VAL A 30 13.32 7.06 5.89
N GLU A 31 13.82 7.99 6.72
CA GLU A 31 14.83 8.96 6.33
C GLU A 31 16.15 8.32 5.88
N LYS A 32 16.57 7.23 6.51
CA LYS A 32 17.77 6.48 6.11
C LYS A 32 17.62 5.83 4.72
N ILE A 33 16.40 5.59 4.28
CA ILE A 33 16.09 4.94 3.00
C ILE A 33 15.83 5.98 1.89
N LEU A 34 15.00 6.99 2.18
CA LEU A 34 14.51 7.95 1.19
C LEU A 34 15.23 9.31 1.23
N GLY A 35 16.07 9.55 2.24
CA GLY A 35 16.70 10.87 2.46
C GLY A 35 15.79 11.81 3.27
N LYS A 36 16.21 13.07 3.37
CA LYS A 36 15.66 14.06 4.33
C LYS A 36 14.38 14.76 3.89
N GLU A 37 13.96 14.58 2.65
CA GLU A 37 12.79 15.24 2.07
C GLU A 37 11.70 14.19 1.79
N ILE A 38 10.83 13.96 2.78
CA ILE A 38 9.88 12.84 2.80
C ILE A 38 8.45 13.35 2.79
N MET A 39 7.66 12.78 1.93
CA MET A 39 6.21 12.97 1.90
C MET A 39 5.46 11.73 2.37
N SER A 40 4.34 11.92 3.06
CA SER A 40 3.35 10.87 3.27
C SER A 40 2.55 10.70 1.99
N ASN A 41 2.63 9.52 1.37
CA ASN A 41 1.82 9.19 0.21
C ASN A 41 0.36 8.99 0.61
N PRO A 42 -0.63 9.41 -0.18
CA PRO A 42 -2.05 9.24 0.16
C PRO A 42 -2.53 7.79 0.10
N VAL A 43 -1.76 6.87 -0.49
CA VAL A 43 -2.12 5.45 -0.56
C VAL A 43 -1.76 4.76 0.76
N GLN A 44 -2.60 4.97 1.75
CA GLN A 44 -2.53 4.34 3.07
C GLN A 44 -3.66 3.32 3.20
N ASN A 45 -3.42 2.20 3.84
CA ASN A 45 -4.45 1.18 4.05
C ASN A 45 -4.45 0.70 5.50
N THR A 46 -5.63 0.52 6.06
CA THR A 46 -5.84 -0.34 7.22
C THR A 46 -6.54 -1.60 6.75
N ARG A 47 -6.03 -2.75 7.15
CA ARG A 47 -6.53 -4.04 6.72
C ARG A 47 -7.03 -4.83 7.91
N ILE A 48 -8.28 -5.26 7.85
CA ILE A 48 -8.89 -6.18 8.81
C ILE A 48 -9.11 -7.50 8.08
N LYS A 49 -8.23 -8.46 8.32
CA LYS A 49 -8.30 -9.77 7.70
C LYS A 49 -9.12 -10.71 8.58
N GLN A 50 -10.34 -10.97 8.15
CA GLN A 50 -11.25 -11.89 8.82
C GLN A 50 -10.81 -13.36 8.67
N PRO A 51 -11.21 -14.25 9.60
CA PRO A 51 -11.10 -15.69 9.38
C PRO A 51 -11.76 -16.10 8.05
N GLU A 52 -11.04 -16.88 7.24
CA GLU A 52 -11.51 -17.31 5.91
C GLU A 52 -12.92 -17.93 5.95
N LYS A 53 -13.20 -18.76 6.97
CA LYS A 53 -14.51 -19.39 7.19
C LYS A 53 -15.67 -18.42 7.44
N LYS A 54 -15.38 -17.17 7.80
CA LYS A 54 -16.38 -16.12 8.04
C LYS A 54 -16.58 -15.21 6.83
N LEU A 55 -15.80 -15.41 5.75
CA LEU A 55 -15.92 -14.62 4.54
C LEU A 55 -17.11 -15.11 3.70
N PRO A 56 -17.88 -14.20 3.09
CA PRO A 56 -18.86 -14.57 2.09
C PRO A 56 -18.23 -15.36 0.95
N LYS A 57 -18.98 -16.26 0.34
CA LYS A 57 -18.53 -17.07 -0.81
C LYS A 57 -17.94 -16.17 -1.90
N GLY A 58 -16.76 -16.48 -2.39
CA GLY A 58 -16.04 -15.69 -3.39
C GLY A 58 -15.25 -14.50 -2.86
N SER A 59 -15.39 -14.13 -1.58
CA SER A 59 -14.66 -13.00 -0.98
C SER A 59 -13.25 -13.34 -0.52
N ILE A 60 -12.82 -14.60 -0.61
CA ILE A 60 -11.47 -15.04 -0.22
C ILE A 60 -10.37 -14.30 -1.01
N HIS A 61 -10.67 -13.85 -2.22
CA HIS A 61 -9.77 -13.07 -3.06
C HIS A 61 -9.86 -11.55 -2.81
N ASP A 62 -10.64 -11.09 -1.84
CA ASP A 62 -10.68 -9.69 -1.46
C ASP A 62 -9.44 -9.33 -0.66
N GLY A 63 -8.54 -8.53 -1.24
CA GLY A 63 -7.28 -8.16 -0.63
C GLY A 63 -7.39 -7.32 0.64
N LEU A 64 -8.58 -6.82 1.00
CA LEU A 64 -8.81 -6.11 2.26
C LEU A 64 -9.13 -7.07 3.40
N SER A 65 -9.98 -8.05 3.14
CA SER A 65 -10.47 -9.02 4.13
C SER A 65 -10.00 -10.46 3.87
N GLY A 66 -9.72 -10.81 2.61
CA GLY A 66 -9.22 -12.10 2.20
C GLY A 66 -7.69 -12.14 1.96
N ARG A 67 -7.25 -12.86 0.94
CA ARG A 67 -5.84 -12.90 0.50
C ARG A 67 -5.53 -11.70 -0.40
N THR A 68 -4.35 -11.10 -0.23
CA THR A 68 -3.83 -10.14 -1.21
C THR A 68 -3.06 -10.92 -2.28
N PRO A 69 -3.31 -10.69 -3.58
CA PRO A 69 -2.56 -11.37 -4.64
C PRO A 69 -1.10 -10.95 -4.67
N TRP A 70 -0.26 -11.68 -5.40
CA TRP A 70 1.11 -11.31 -5.65
C TRP A 70 1.20 -9.97 -6.39
N HIS A 71 1.96 -9.04 -5.88
CA HIS A 71 2.13 -7.71 -6.49
C HIS A 71 3.42 -7.02 -6.03
N GLN A 72 3.71 -5.91 -6.69
CA GLN A 72 4.72 -4.94 -6.28
C GLN A 72 4.04 -3.61 -5.97
N ASP A 73 4.42 -2.95 -4.91
CA ASP A 73 3.79 -1.68 -4.50
C ASP A 73 3.99 -0.54 -5.52
N ALA A 74 5.07 -0.58 -6.32
CA ALA A 74 5.27 0.36 -7.41
C ALA A 74 4.13 0.32 -8.44
N ALA A 75 3.54 -0.86 -8.69
CA ALA A 75 2.40 -0.99 -9.58
C ALA A 75 1.11 -0.42 -8.97
N VAL A 76 0.97 -0.47 -7.65
CA VAL A 76 -0.18 0.12 -6.93
C VAL A 76 -0.19 1.65 -7.07
N LEU A 77 0.98 2.29 -7.03
CA LEU A 77 1.10 3.73 -7.19
C LEU A 77 0.99 4.19 -8.64
N ASN A 78 1.18 3.32 -9.58
CA ASN A 78 1.23 3.51 -11.01
C ASN A 78 0.98 4.94 -11.50
N THR A 79 2.05 5.63 -11.86
CA THR A 79 2.05 7.02 -12.28
C THR A 79 1.79 7.21 -13.78
N ARG A 80 1.16 6.23 -14.45
CA ARG A 80 0.69 6.30 -15.86
C ARG A 80 1.77 6.77 -16.86
N GLY A 81 2.92 6.09 -16.85
CA GLY A 81 4.02 6.40 -17.76
C GLY A 81 4.99 7.48 -17.29
N GLN A 82 4.74 8.08 -16.14
CA GLN A 82 5.71 8.95 -15.48
C GLN A 82 6.84 8.13 -14.82
N LYS A 83 7.92 8.80 -14.44
CA LYS A 83 9.01 8.18 -13.69
C LYS A 83 8.47 7.52 -12.42
N LEU A 84 8.88 6.29 -12.17
CA LEU A 84 8.49 5.58 -10.95
C LEU A 84 8.94 6.34 -9.71
N THR A 85 8.01 6.52 -8.80
CA THR A 85 8.26 7.18 -7.52
C THR A 85 9.16 6.32 -6.63
N ASP A 86 10.16 6.94 -6.02
CA ASP A 86 10.96 6.30 -4.98
C ASP A 86 10.17 6.32 -3.67
N MET A 87 9.82 5.13 -3.22
CA MET A 87 8.95 4.95 -2.07
C MET A 87 9.36 3.74 -1.23
N VAL A 88 8.93 3.76 0.00
CA VAL A 88 8.96 2.62 0.92
C VAL A 88 7.57 2.42 1.51
N THR A 89 7.16 1.17 1.63
CA THR A 89 5.98 0.78 2.40
C THR A 89 6.42 0.31 3.77
N VAL A 90 5.81 0.87 4.80
CA VAL A 90 5.97 0.48 6.21
C VAL A 90 4.71 -0.28 6.59
N TRP A 91 4.81 -1.59 6.67
CA TRP A 91 3.73 -2.44 7.10
C TRP A 91 3.81 -2.69 8.61
N ILE A 92 2.71 -2.46 9.33
CA ILE A 92 2.65 -2.44 10.79
C ILE A 92 1.55 -3.38 11.25
N PRO A 93 1.86 -4.46 12.02
CA PRO A 93 0.87 -5.31 12.64
C PRO A 93 0.29 -4.66 13.90
N PHE A 94 -1.03 -4.66 14.03
CA PHE A 94 -1.75 -4.32 15.27
C PHE A 94 -2.20 -5.56 16.03
N THR A 95 -2.05 -6.73 15.44
CA THR A 95 -2.19 -8.04 16.06
C THR A 95 -0.97 -8.87 15.71
N LYS A 96 -0.56 -9.79 16.60
CA LYS A 96 0.49 -10.76 16.25
C LYS A 96 0.14 -11.43 14.92
N THR A 97 1.09 -11.42 13.99
CA THR A 97 0.89 -11.94 12.64
C THR A 97 1.69 -13.20 12.44
N THR A 98 1.02 -14.26 12.03
CA THR A 98 1.58 -15.61 11.85
C THR A 98 1.15 -16.19 10.50
N LYS A 99 1.79 -17.26 10.09
CA LYS A 99 1.38 -18.04 8.91
C LYS A 99 -0.10 -18.45 8.99
N LYS A 100 -0.57 -18.83 10.18
CA LYS A 100 -1.95 -19.28 10.39
C LYS A 100 -2.98 -18.18 10.20
N ASN A 101 -2.69 -16.94 10.62
CA ASN A 101 -3.65 -15.83 10.52
C ASN A 101 -3.39 -14.90 9.33
N GLY A 102 -2.61 -15.36 8.35
CA GLY A 102 -2.47 -14.68 7.06
C GLY A 102 -1.36 -13.64 7.03
N CYS A 103 -0.14 -13.98 7.48
CA CYS A 103 1.03 -13.14 7.29
C CYS A 103 1.30 -12.86 5.81
N MET A 104 2.12 -11.85 5.55
CA MET A 104 2.68 -11.65 4.22
C MET A 104 3.73 -12.72 3.92
N ILE A 105 3.89 -13.01 2.63
CA ILE A 105 4.98 -13.83 2.11
C ILE A 105 5.67 -13.11 0.98
N THR A 106 6.94 -13.40 0.78
CA THR A 106 7.77 -12.90 -0.30
C THR A 106 8.67 -14.00 -0.84
N VAL A 107 9.30 -13.75 -1.97
CA VAL A 107 10.31 -14.63 -2.59
C VAL A 107 11.67 -13.95 -2.62
N LYS A 108 12.74 -14.74 -2.56
CA LYS A 108 14.11 -14.20 -2.52
C LYS A 108 14.53 -13.57 -3.86
N LYS A 109 15.35 -12.52 -3.80
CA LYS A 109 16.19 -11.97 -4.90
C LYS A 109 15.48 -11.35 -6.12
N ILE A 110 14.16 -11.15 -6.12
CA ILE A 110 13.44 -10.64 -7.30
C ILE A 110 13.33 -9.11 -7.33
N ASN A 111 13.61 -8.41 -6.24
CA ASN A 111 13.54 -6.94 -6.19
C ASN A 111 14.53 -6.21 -7.13
N LYS A 112 15.61 -6.88 -7.58
CA LYS A 112 16.58 -6.33 -8.55
C LYS A 112 16.06 -6.32 -10.00
N ILE A 113 14.99 -7.05 -10.31
CA ILE A 113 14.44 -7.17 -11.68
C ILE A 113 13.71 -5.88 -12.09
N GLY A 114 13.37 -5.02 -11.15
CA GLY A 114 12.59 -3.81 -11.40
C GLY A 114 11.08 -4.09 -11.34
N LEU A 115 10.30 -3.22 -11.98
CA LEU A 115 8.84 -3.39 -12.06
C LEU A 115 8.49 -4.43 -13.12
N LEU A 116 7.76 -5.44 -12.69
CA LEU A 116 7.22 -6.50 -13.55
C LEU A 116 5.86 -6.11 -14.12
N ASN A 117 5.36 -6.90 -15.06
CA ASN A 117 4.03 -6.71 -15.63
C ASN A 117 2.93 -7.08 -14.61
N HIS A 118 1.91 -6.23 -14.53
CA HIS A 118 0.75 -6.42 -13.66
C HIS A 118 -0.52 -6.40 -14.48
N VAL A 119 -1.51 -7.12 -13.99
CA VAL A 119 -2.87 -7.19 -14.54
C VAL A 119 -3.89 -6.71 -13.52
N SER A 120 -5.12 -6.47 -13.97
CA SER A 120 -6.24 -6.24 -13.07
C SER A 120 -6.80 -7.57 -12.61
N GLY A 121 -6.54 -7.94 -11.37
CA GLY A 121 -7.10 -9.11 -10.72
C GLY A 121 -8.53 -8.88 -10.21
N TYR A 122 -8.96 -9.76 -9.32
CA TYR A 122 -10.30 -9.72 -8.72
C TYR A 122 -10.63 -8.35 -8.12
N ARG A 123 -11.81 -7.80 -8.47
CA ARG A 123 -12.25 -6.46 -8.06
C ARG A 123 -11.26 -5.32 -8.36
N GLY A 124 -10.46 -5.46 -9.42
CA GLY A 124 -9.51 -4.43 -9.85
C GLY A 124 -8.29 -4.31 -8.93
N GLN A 125 -7.95 -5.34 -8.18
CA GLN A 125 -6.69 -5.41 -7.48
C GLN A 125 -5.53 -5.48 -8.47
N VAL A 126 -4.40 -4.91 -8.08
CA VAL A 126 -3.16 -5.03 -8.85
C VAL A 126 -2.56 -6.40 -8.57
N GLU A 127 -2.32 -7.19 -9.61
CA GLU A 127 -1.77 -8.54 -9.51
C GLU A 127 -0.66 -8.73 -10.53
N LEU A 128 0.39 -9.46 -10.18
CA LEU A 128 1.44 -9.85 -11.11
C LEU A 128 0.87 -10.75 -12.20
N LYS A 129 1.24 -10.47 -13.46
CA LYS A 129 1.00 -11.39 -14.56
C LYS A 129 1.84 -12.65 -14.35
N ASN A 130 1.27 -13.82 -14.63
CA ASN A 130 1.89 -15.13 -14.41
C ASN A 130 2.31 -15.36 -12.94
N SER A 131 1.53 -14.85 -12.00
CA SER A 131 1.84 -14.96 -10.57
C SER A 131 1.83 -16.39 -10.04
N GLU A 132 1.21 -17.34 -10.75
CA GLU A 132 1.22 -18.77 -10.47
C GLU A 132 2.63 -19.36 -10.44
N LEU A 133 3.56 -18.82 -11.21
CA LEU A 133 4.97 -19.25 -11.19
C LEU A 133 5.67 -19.01 -9.84
N LEU A 134 5.10 -18.14 -9.02
CA LEU A 134 5.63 -17.86 -7.68
C LEU A 134 5.15 -18.88 -6.63
N ASP A 135 4.08 -19.61 -6.89
CA ASP A 135 3.50 -20.55 -5.92
C ASP A 135 4.44 -21.73 -5.65
N ASP A 136 5.24 -22.13 -6.63
CA ASP A 136 6.23 -23.21 -6.53
C ASP A 136 7.59 -22.76 -5.99
N MET A 137 7.78 -21.44 -5.80
CA MET A 137 9.02 -20.90 -5.27
C MET A 137 9.12 -21.02 -3.75
N LYS A 138 10.35 -21.05 -3.23
CA LYS A 138 10.59 -21.02 -1.78
C LYS A 138 10.12 -19.67 -1.20
N HIS A 139 9.04 -19.72 -0.43
CA HIS A 139 8.47 -18.56 0.25
C HIS A 139 9.20 -18.22 1.55
N ILE A 140 9.31 -16.91 1.80
CA ILE A 140 9.72 -16.36 3.10
C ILE A 140 8.46 -15.83 3.77
N TYR A 141 8.13 -16.39 4.94
CA TYR A 141 7.00 -15.95 5.75
C TYR A 141 7.40 -14.75 6.60
N LEU A 142 6.68 -13.64 6.45
CA LEU A 142 6.92 -12.41 7.17
C LEU A 142 6.00 -12.38 8.41
N GLU A 143 6.34 -13.24 9.39
CA GLU A 143 5.67 -13.22 10.69
C GLU A 143 6.19 -12.05 11.51
N ALA A 144 5.33 -11.43 12.33
CA ALA A 144 5.69 -10.24 13.10
C ALA A 144 4.83 -10.11 14.38
N ASN A 145 5.43 -9.54 15.41
CA ASN A 145 4.74 -9.20 16.66
C ASN A 145 4.21 -7.76 16.62
N ILE A 146 3.34 -7.43 17.57
CA ILE A 146 2.92 -6.04 17.79
C ILE A 146 4.16 -5.22 18.18
N GLY A 147 4.34 -4.08 17.51
CA GLY A 147 5.51 -3.22 17.69
C GLY A 147 6.61 -3.42 16.64
N ASP A 148 6.61 -4.54 15.91
CA ASP A 148 7.48 -4.72 14.76
C ASP A 148 7.01 -3.87 13.58
N VAL A 149 7.90 -3.64 12.63
CA VAL A 149 7.58 -3.08 11.31
C VAL A 149 8.26 -3.89 10.21
N ILE A 150 7.57 -4.07 9.10
CA ILE A 150 8.13 -4.69 7.90
C ILE A 150 8.28 -3.61 6.84
N LEU A 151 9.49 -3.42 6.34
CA LEU A 151 9.78 -2.45 5.28
C LEU A 151 9.79 -3.16 3.93
N LEU A 152 8.97 -2.68 3.00
CA LEU A 152 8.89 -3.22 1.66
C LEU A 152 9.47 -2.19 0.67
N HIS A 153 10.49 -2.61 -0.08
CA HIS A 153 10.97 -1.86 -1.22
C HIS A 153 9.88 -1.84 -2.31
N LYS A 154 9.79 -0.78 -3.08
CA LYS A 154 8.78 -0.59 -4.14
C LYS A 154 8.66 -1.75 -5.13
N HIS A 155 9.74 -2.49 -5.35
CA HIS A 155 9.80 -3.66 -6.25
C HIS A 155 9.78 -5.00 -5.52
N SER A 156 9.62 -5.02 -4.20
CA SER A 156 9.46 -6.28 -3.46
C SER A 156 8.18 -6.99 -3.89
N ILE A 157 8.33 -8.19 -4.43
CA ILE A 157 7.19 -9.04 -4.77
C ILE A 157 6.68 -9.67 -3.49
N HIS A 158 5.41 -9.44 -3.20
CA HIS A 158 4.79 -9.97 -2.00
C HIS A 158 3.30 -10.21 -2.19
N CYS A 159 2.76 -11.06 -1.36
CA CYS A 159 1.32 -11.30 -1.23
C CYS A 159 0.99 -11.53 0.25
N SER A 160 -0.27 -11.81 0.57
CA SER A 160 -0.63 -12.24 1.92
C SER A 160 -1.49 -13.48 1.89
N LEU A 161 -1.22 -14.39 2.84
CA LEU A 161 -1.98 -15.62 3.01
C LEU A 161 -3.42 -15.33 3.48
N PRO A 162 -4.37 -16.25 3.25
CA PRO A 162 -5.68 -16.20 3.89
C PRO A 162 -5.55 -16.38 5.41
N ASN A 163 -6.52 -15.88 6.16
CA ASN A 163 -6.57 -16.05 7.60
C ASN A 163 -7.33 -17.34 7.94
N ARG A 164 -6.62 -18.39 8.30
CA ARG A 164 -7.15 -19.69 8.72
C ARG A 164 -7.26 -19.85 10.24
N SER A 165 -7.07 -18.74 10.98
CA SER A 165 -7.30 -18.70 12.44
C SER A 165 -8.77 -18.41 12.77
N ASN A 166 -9.07 -18.29 14.06
CA ASN A 166 -10.40 -17.89 14.53
C ASN A 166 -10.53 -16.38 14.75
N ASP A 167 -9.41 -15.66 14.79
CA ASP A 167 -9.32 -14.25 15.18
C ASP A 167 -9.02 -13.34 14.00
N PHE A 168 -9.34 -12.06 14.14
CA PHE A 168 -8.99 -11.06 13.15
C PHE A 168 -7.49 -10.75 13.16
N ARG A 169 -6.91 -10.53 11.97
CA ARG A 169 -5.56 -9.97 11.83
C ARG A 169 -5.67 -8.54 11.33
N ILE A 170 -5.15 -7.59 12.10
CA ILE A 170 -5.25 -6.16 11.83
C ILE A 170 -3.86 -5.59 11.57
N SER A 171 -3.74 -4.78 10.51
CA SER A 171 -2.48 -4.14 10.13
C SER A 171 -2.72 -2.82 9.38
N ALA A 172 -1.69 -1.98 9.31
CA ALA A 172 -1.66 -0.81 8.44
C ALA A 172 -0.52 -0.91 7.43
N ASP A 173 -0.75 -0.38 6.23
CA ASP A 173 0.27 -0.13 5.21
C ASP A 173 0.43 1.39 5.11
N LEU A 174 1.53 1.94 5.63
CA LEU A 174 1.90 3.34 5.43
C LEU A 174 2.87 3.43 4.26
N ARG A 175 2.69 4.43 3.39
CA ARG A 175 3.61 4.67 2.29
C ARG A 175 4.21 6.05 2.38
N TYR A 176 5.52 6.09 2.17
CA TYR A 176 6.29 7.34 2.13
C TYR A 176 7.03 7.40 0.80
N ASN A 177 7.15 8.60 0.25
CA ASN A 177 7.88 8.82 -1.01
C ASN A 177 8.79 10.05 -0.93
N VAL A 178 9.75 10.10 -1.84
CA VAL A 178 10.65 11.25 -1.99
C VAL A 178 9.85 12.46 -2.45
N ALA A 179 10.12 13.62 -1.86
CA ALA A 179 9.47 14.86 -2.20
C ALA A 179 9.76 15.29 -3.66
N GLY A 180 8.76 15.91 -4.29
CA GLY A 180 8.84 16.34 -5.68
C GLY A 180 8.58 15.25 -6.72
N GLN A 181 8.39 14.01 -6.27
CA GLN A 181 7.96 12.92 -7.13
C GLN A 181 6.44 12.72 -7.07
N PRO A 182 5.80 12.23 -8.15
CA PRO A 182 4.34 12.08 -8.20
C PRO A 182 3.83 11.09 -7.16
N SER A 183 2.68 11.38 -6.55
CA SER A 183 2.05 10.46 -5.60
C SER A 183 1.38 9.26 -6.27
N GLY A 184 1.08 9.39 -7.57
CA GLY A 184 0.27 8.43 -8.31
C GLY A 184 -1.22 8.49 -7.99
N ARG A 185 -1.66 9.47 -7.20
CA ARG A 185 -3.05 9.62 -6.74
C ARG A 185 -3.45 11.09 -6.59
N GLU A 186 -3.24 11.88 -7.65
CA GLU A 186 -3.81 13.20 -7.70
C GLU A 186 -5.35 13.13 -7.81
N PRO A 187 -6.13 13.88 -7.08
CA PRO A 187 -5.80 15.02 -6.20
C PRO A 187 -5.70 14.67 -4.69
N LEU A 188 -5.44 13.43 -4.31
CA LEU A 188 -5.38 13.03 -2.90
C LEU A 188 -4.17 13.66 -2.17
N PRO A 189 -4.27 13.92 -0.85
CA PRO A 189 -3.25 14.66 -0.12
C PRO A 189 -1.92 13.89 -0.02
N ASN A 190 -0.88 14.45 -0.66
CA ASN A 190 0.50 14.07 -0.54
C ASN A 190 1.23 15.25 0.13
N PHE A 191 1.78 15.07 1.33
CA PHE A 191 2.25 16.18 2.14
C PHE A 191 3.58 15.87 2.84
N TYR A 192 4.37 16.90 3.13
CA TYR A 192 5.62 16.75 3.86
C TYR A 192 5.40 16.28 5.29
N VAL A 193 5.97 15.13 5.64
CA VAL A 193 6.05 14.62 7.02
C VAL A 193 7.41 14.94 7.64
N ARG A 194 8.45 15.00 6.79
CA ARG A 194 9.81 15.39 7.20
C ARG A 194 10.47 16.19 6.09
N SER A 195 11.10 17.31 6.44
CA SER A 195 11.89 18.10 5.52
C SER A 195 12.93 18.92 6.30
N LYS A 196 14.14 18.97 5.77
CA LYS A 196 15.21 19.87 6.24
C LYS A 196 15.00 21.27 5.64
N ASN A 197 14.69 21.35 4.37
CA ASN A 197 14.72 22.58 3.58
C ASN A 197 13.37 23.29 3.51
N LYS A 198 12.26 22.57 3.67
CA LYS A 198 10.90 23.10 3.49
C LYS A 198 10.03 22.91 4.74
N LYS A 199 10.57 23.29 5.89
CA LYS A 199 9.90 23.13 7.20
C LYS A 199 8.54 23.85 7.28
N ASN A 200 8.40 24.97 6.58
CA ASN A 200 7.16 25.74 6.47
C ASN A 200 6.03 25.06 5.69
N LEU A 201 6.37 24.11 4.79
CA LEU A 201 5.38 23.35 4.02
C LEU A 201 4.92 22.08 4.74
N LYS A 202 5.52 21.76 5.87
CA LYS A 202 5.12 20.60 6.67
C LYS A 202 3.76 20.84 7.30
N ILE A 203 2.86 19.86 7.16
CA ILE A 203 1.58 19.84 7.88
C ILE A 203 1.86 19.66 9.38
N LYS A 204 1.33 20.56 10.21
CA LYS A 204 1.70 20.67 11.62
C LYS A 204 0.82 19.85 12.57
N ASN A 205 -0.42 19.60 12.17
CA ASN A 205 -1.38 18.93 13.03
C ASN A 205 -2.47 18.19 12.26
N PHE A 206 -3.21 17.37 12.97
CA PHE A 206 -4.30 16.58 12.41
C PHE A 206 -5.37 17.43 11.72
N LYS A 207 -5.75 18.58 12.28
CA LYS A 207 -6.79 19.46 11.68
C LYS A 207 -6.41 19.92 10.27
N GLN A 208 -5.14 20.29 10.05
CA GLN A 208 -4.65 20.67 8.74
C GLN A 208 -4.67 19.48 7.77
N TRP A 209 -4.31 18.28 8.23
CA TRP A 209 -4.36 17.08 7.41
C TRP A 209 -5.80 16.71 7.05
N LEU A 210 -6.72 16.76 8.01
CA LEU A 210 -8.15 16.55 7.78
C LEU A 210 -8.70 17.52 6.74
N ALA A 211 -8.36 18.80 6.82
CA ALA A 211 -8.78 19.82 5.84
C ALA A 211 -8.29 19.51 4.41
N LEU A 212 -7.10 18.89 4.26
CA LEU A 212 -6.65 18.44 2.93
C LEU A 212 -7.53 17.32 2.38
N TRP A 213 -7.97 16.40 3.23
CA TRP A 213 -8.88 15.32 2.82
C TRP A 213 -10.27 15.85 2.45
N GLU A 214 -10.82 16.80 3.23
CA GLU A 214 -12.10 17.45 2.90
C GLU A 214 -12.02 18.14 1.53
N LYS A 215 -10.98 18.93 1.29
CA LYS A 215 -10.73 19.55 -0.01
C LYS A 215 -10.55 18.54 -1.14
N ALA A 216 -9.94 17.37 -0.86
CA ALA A 216 -9.82 16.31 -1.85
C ALA A 216 -11.17 15.67 -2.17
N LYS A 217 -12.06 15.49 -1.18
CA LYS A 217 -13.43 14.99 -1.39
C LYS A 217 -14.24 15.89 -2.32
N GLU A 218 -14.11 17.22 -2.20
CA GLU A 218 -14.79 18.19 -3.07
C GLU A 218 -14.35 18.04 -4.54
N LYS A 219 -13.07 17.72 -4.75
CA LYS A 219 -12.47 17.55 -6.09
C LYS A 219 -12.66 16.17 -6.68
N CYS A 220 -12.95 15.17 -5.86
CA CYS A 220 -13.15 13.80 -6.31
C CYS A 220 -14.54 13.65 -6.93
N ILE A 221 -14.60 13.46 -8.24
CA ILE A 221 -15.84 13.13 -8.96
C ILE A 221 -16.26 11.71 -8.54
N PRO A 222 -17.48 11.52 -8.00
CA PRO A 222 -17.99 10.19 -7.71
C PRO A 222 -18.03 9.37 -9.00
N ARG A 223 -17.25 8.30 -9.09
CA ARG A 223 -17.35 7.39 -10.23
C ARG A 223 -18.61 6.55 -10.10
N LYS A 224 -19.55 6.73 -11.00
CA LYS A 224 -20.72 5.85 -11.11
C LYS A 224 -20.33 4.39 -11.45
N PHE A 225 -19.14 4.17 -12.02
CA PHE A 225 -18.62 2.82 -12.37
C PHE A 225 -17.11 2.74 -12.14
N ALA A 226 -16.71 2.04 -11.10
CA ALA A 226 -15.33 1.97 -10.62
C ALA A 226 -14.40 1.01 -11.40
N PHE A 227 -14.79 0.38 -12.52
CA PHE A 227 -14.12 -0.82 -13.00
C PHE A 227 -13.85 -0.92 -14.51
N LYS A 228 -13.52 0.19 -15.17
CA LYS A 228 -12.88 0.12 -16.50
C LYS A 228 -11.65 1.02 -16.54
N TYR A 229 -10.62 0.65 -15.77
CA TYR A 229 -9.28 0.97 -16.19
C TYR A 229 -8.66 -0.32 -16.71
N PRO A 230 -8.31 -0.38 -17.98
CA PRO A 230 -7.18 -1.20 -18.32
C PRO A 230 -6.05 -0.63 -17.46
N LEU A 231 -5.47 -1.44 -16.59
CA LEU A 231 -4.13 -1.14 -16.09
C LEU A 231 -3.33 -0.84 -17.35
N PRO A 232 -2.51 0.22 -17.39
CA PRO A 232 -1.71 0.47 -18.55
C PRO A 232 -0.99 -0.84 -18.86
N THR A 233 -1.31 -1.43 -19.98
CA THR A 233 -0.47 -2.44 -20.57
C THR A 233 0.84 -1.71 -20.78
N PHE A 234 1.86 -2.06 -19.99
CA PHE A 234 3.22 -1.63 -20.25
C PHE A 234 3.59 -2.23 -21.60
N LYS A 235 3.17 -1.57 -22.67
CA LYS A 235 3.61 -1.90 -24.02
C LYS A 235 5.13 -1.83 -23.97
N ASN A 236 5.78 -2.95 -24.21
CA ASN A 236 7.22 -3.14 -24.39
C ASN A 236 8.12 -3.40 -23.18
N ASN A 237 7.66 -3.87 -22.05
CA ASN A 237 8.60 -4.50 -21.12
C ASN A 237 8.54 -6.03 -21.26
N LYS A 238 9.55 -6.63 -21.93
CA LYS A 238 9.82 -8.07 -21.99
C LYS A 238 10.21 -8.65 -20.61
N ARG A 239 9.56 -8.20 -19.53
CA ARG A 239 9.87 -8.60 -18.15
C ARG A 239 8.67 -9.34 -17.57
N ASP A 240 8.32 -10.43 -18.20
CA ASP A 240 7.46 -11.43 -17.57
C ASP A 240 8.35 -12.34 -16.70
N LEU A 241 7.77 -12.98 -15.72
CA LEU A 241 8.41 -14.07 -14.98
C LEU A 241 8.51 -15.28 -15.95
N SER A 242 9.56 -15.38 -16.73
CA SER A 242 9.90 -16.56 -17.53
C SER A 242 11.18 -17.16 -17.00
#